data_e05c02b39d00d851e2e810f4a0d1277d
#
_entry.id   e05c02b39d00d851e2e810f4a0d1277d
#
_cell.length_a   1.000
_cell.length_b   1.000
_cell.length_c   1.000
_cell.angle_alpha   90.00
_cell.angle_beta   90.00
_cell.angle_gamma   90.00
#
_symmetry.space_group_name_H-M   'P 1'
#
loop_
_entity.id
_entity.type
_entity.pdbx_description
1 polymer ?
#
loop_
_entity_poly.entity_id
_entity_poly.type
_entity_poly.pdbx_seq_one_letter_code
_entity_poly.pdbx_strand_id
1 'polypeptide(L)'
;MNEPSKKIETVYEGIPASPGIALAPLHVIARGFSAPDVYEIAESEVEHEQERFKDALEATKRQLVELQGRLEDLSGDNESGIFEAHVMMLEDRSLVERVLAAIASRRQNADGLSRRLISGPTMTTSLQLVQI
;
A
#
# COMPACT_ATOMS: atom_id res chain seq x y z
N MET A 1 -23.46 8.77 43.83
CA MET A 1 -23.94 7.51 43.26
C MET A 1 -23.66 7.54 41.79
N ASN A 2 -22.64 6.78 41.33
CA ASN A 2 -22.25 6.75 39.94
C ASN A 2 -23.03 5.58 39.29
N GLU A 3 -23.97 5.87 38.40
CA GLU A 3 -24.65 4.83 37.63
C GLU A 3 -23.61 4.06 36.75
N PRO A 4 -23.63 2.73 36.75
CA PRO A 4 -22.75 1.97 35.88
C PRO A 4 -23.13 2.24 34.42
N SER A 5 -22.21 2.80 33.66
CA SER A 5 -22.29 2.98 32.22
C SER A 5 -22.78 1.68 31.59
N LYS A 6 -23.96 1.68 30.99
CA LYS A 6 -24.56 0.54 30.30
C LYS A 6 -23.64 0.15 29.16
N LYS A 7 -22.86 -0.92 29.29
CA LYS A 7 -22.05 -1.46 28.21
C LYS A 7 -23.00 -1.91 27.11
N ILE A 8 -22.86 -1.29 25.94
CA ILE A 8 -23.62 -1.67 24.75
C ILE A 8 -22.89 -2.87 24.15
N GLU A 9 -23.57 -4.02 24.12
CA GLU A 9 -23.09 -5.19 23.42
C GLU A 9 -23.52 -5.09 21.94
N THR A 10 -22.56 -5.27 21.02
CA THR A 10 -22.80 -5.28 19.58
C THR A 10 -22.33 -6.60 19.04
N VAL A 11 -23.19 -7.30 18.30
CA VAL A 11 -22.90 -8.58 17.65
C VAL A 11 -22.67 -8.34 16.17
N TYR A 12 -21.57 -8.86 15.65
CA TYR A 12 -21.25 -8.86 14.23
C TYR A 12 -21.20 -10.30 13.71
N GLU A 13 -21.84 -10.54 12.58
CA GLU A 13 -21.72 -11.80 11.86
C GLU A 13 -20.56 -11.71 10.86
N GLY A 14 -19.76 -12.77 10.73
CA GLY A 14 -18.60 -12.79 9.85
C GLY A 14 -18.24 -14.21 9.41
N ILE A 15 -17.30 -14.29 8.48
CA ILE A 15 -16.73 -15.56 8.00
C ILE A 15 -15.53 -15.90 8.90
N PRO A 16 -15.50 -17.08 9.56
CA PRO A 16 -14.39 -17.46 10.41
C PRO A 16 -13.13 -17.72 9.56
N ALA A 17 -12.05 -17.03 9.88
CA ALA A 17 -10.74 -17.23 9.24
C ALA A 17 -9.94 -18.37 9.89
N SER A 18 -10.25 -18.71 11.15
CA SER A 18 -9.64 -19.82 11.88
C SER A 18 -10.67 -20.42 12.83
N PRO A 19 -10.57 -21.73 13.16
CA PRO A 19 -11.45 -22.38 14.13
C PRO A 19 -11.14 -21.92 15.55
N GLY A 20 -12.14 -21.88 16.42
CA GLY A 20 -11.98 -21.62 17.84
C GLY A 20 -12.70 -20.38 18.33
N ILE A 21 -12.55 -20.10 19.63
CA ILE A 21 -13.13 -18.96 20.33
C ILE A 21 -11.97 -18.17 20.95
N ALA A 22 -11.93 -16.86 20.71
CA ALA A 22 -10.94 -15.97 21.30
C ALA A 22 -11.63 -14.85 22.10
N LEU A 23 -11.02 -14.45 23.20
CA LEU A 23 -11.43 -13.29 23.98
C LEU A 23 -10.22 -12.35 24.10
N ALA A 24 -10.28 -11.22 23.41
CA ALA A 24 -9.20 -10.24 23.39
C ALA A 24 -9.72 -8.84 23.01
N PRO A 25 -8.93 -7.78 23.27
CA PRO A 25 -9.21 -6.47 22.73
C PRO A 25 -9.25 -6.54 21.19
N LEU A 26 -10.28 -5.93 20.59
CA LEU A 26 -10.41 -5.85 19.14
C LEU A 26 -9.51 -4.73 18.59
N HIS A 27 -8.65 -5.06 17.63
CA HIS A 27 -7.94 -4.07 16.84
C HIS A 27 -8.62 -3.92 15.47
N VAL A 28 -9.24 -2.76 15.24
CA VAL A 28 -9.93 -2.48 13.99
C VAL A 28 -8.95 -1.87 12.99
N ILE A 29 -8.65 -2.62 11.93
CA ILE A 29 -7.88 -2.09 10.80
C ILE A 29 -8.87 -1.49 9.82
N ALA A 30 -9.02 -0.16 9.85
CA ALA A 30 -9.77 0.54 8.83
C ALA A 30 -8.97 0.49 7.51
N ARG A 31 -9.41 -0.32 6.56
CA ARG A 31 -8.87 -0.32 5.20
C ARG A 31 -9.35 0.92 4.44
N GLY A 32 -8.89 2.07 4.85
CA GLY A 32 -9.02 3.28 4.08
C GLY A 32 -7.83 3.40 3.13
N PHE A 33 -7.78 2.62 2.05
CA PHE A 33 -6.97 3.00 0.91
C PHE A 33 -7.67 4.18 0.24
N SER A 34 -7.51 5.35 0.81
CA SER A 34 -7.82 6.58 0.08
C SER A 34 -6.91 6.58 -1.14
N ALA A 35 -7.51 6.64 -2.32
CA ALA A 35 -6.74 6.83 -3.53
C ALA A 35 -5.96 8.14 -3.37
N PRO A 36 -4.65 8.18 -3.65
CA PRO A 36 -3.92 9.42 -3.60
C PRO A 36 -4.56 10.43 -4.54
N ASP A 37 -4.68 11.67 -4.07
CA ASP A 37 -5.21 12.76 -4.87
C ASP A 37 -4.29 12.99 -6.08
N VAL A 38 -4.88 13.13 -7.25
CA VAL A 38 -4.19 13.50 -8.48
C VAL A 38 -4.31 15.00 -8.65
N TYR A 39 -3.20 15.71 -8.64
CA TYR A 39 -3.16 17.15 -8.83
C TYR A 39 -2.07 17.57 -9.82
N GLU A 40 -2.25 18.72 -10.44
CA GLU A 40 -1.27 19.31 -11.34
C GLU A 40 -0.18 20.04 -10.54
N ILE A 41 1.05 19.93 -11.02
CA ILE A 41 2.23 20.61 -10.47
C ILE A 41 2.71 21.68 -11.43
N ALA A 42 3.31 22.75 -10.91
CA ALA A 42 3.94 23.77 -11.73
C ALA A 42 5.18 23.21 -12.46
N GLU A 43 5.53 23.80 -13.58
CA GLU A 43 6.73 23.40 -14.35
C GLU A 43 8.01 23.50 -13.51
N SER A 44 8.10 24.48 -12.65
CA SER A 44 9.22 24.69 -11.72
C SER A 44 9.30 23.61 -10.61
N GLU A 45 8.23 22.84 -10.39
CA GLU A 45 8.14 21.79 -9.36
C GLU A 45 8.43 20.39 -9.92
N VAL A 46 8.54 20.25 -11.25
CA VAL A 46 8.74 18.95 -11.90
C VAL A 46 9.99 18.23 -11.40
N GLU A 47 11.12 18.94 -11.33
CA GLU A 47 12.38 18.36 -10.87
C GLU A 47 12.30 17.91 -9.41
N HIS A 48 11.71 18.74 -8.55
CA HIS A 48 11.49 18.41 -7.15
C HIS A 48 10.58 17.18 -6.98
N GLU A 49 9.52 17.07 -7.77
CA GLU A 49 8.61 15.94 -7.73
C GLU A 49 9.27 14.65 -8.23
N GLN A 50 10.13 14.73 -9.23
CA GLN A 50 10.94 13.60 -9.69
C GLN A 50 11.94 13.13 -8.63
N GLU A 51 12.57 14.04 -7.89
CA GLU A 51 13.44 13.70 -6.76
C GLU A 51 12.64 13.05 -5.64
N ARG A 52 11.50 13.62 -5.26
CA ARG A 52 10.59 13.06 -4.27
C ARG A 52 10.18 11.62 -4.61
N PHE A 53 9.89 11.36 -5.88
CA PHE A 53 9.57 10.01 -6.35
C PHE A 53 10.74 9.03 -6.18
N LYS A 54 11.96 9.44 -6.54
CA LYS A 54 13.17 8.60 -6.37
C LYS A 54 13.45 8.31 -4.90
N ASP A 55 13.33 9.31 -4.04
CA ASP A 55 13.52 9.17 -2.60
C ASP A 55 12.49 8.20 -2.00
N ALA A 56 11.23 8.27 -2.45
CA ALA A 56 10.18 7.35 -2.03
C ALA A 56 10.46 5.90 -2.48
N LEU A 57 11.00 5.69 -3.69
CA LEU A 57 11.44 4.37 -4.15
C LEU A 57 12.53 3.80 -3.26
N GLU A 58 13.56 4.58 -2.98
CA GLU A 58 14.66 4.14 -2.11
C GLU A 58 14.20 3.87 -0.68
N ALA A 59 13.30 4.69 -0.15
CA ALA A 59 12.70 4.45 1.16
C ALA A 59 11.88 3.15 1.18
N THR A 60 11.11 2.88 0.12
CA THR A 60 10.31 1.65 -0.01
C THR A 60 11.19 0.42 -0.09
N LYS A 61 12.29 0.46 -0.86
CA LYS A 61 13.26 -0.64 -0.92
C LYS A 61 13.83 -0.97 0.46
N ARG A 62 14.27 0.05 1.21
CA ARG A 62 14.77 -0.15 2.57
C ARG A 62 13.74 -0.79 3.48
N GLN A 63 12.48 -0.33 3.41
CA GLN A 63 11.38 -0.89 4.21
C GLN A 63 11.10 -2.35 3.85
N LEU A 64 11.15 -2.72 2.57
CA LEU A 64 10.96 -4.11 2.13
C LEU A 64 12.07 -5.02 2.63
N VAL A 65 13.32 -4.59 2.54
CA VAL A 65 14.48 -5.36 3.05
C VAL A 65 14.38 -5.53 4.57
N GLU A 66 14.02 -4.48 5.30
CA GLU A 66 13.83 -4.55 6.75
C GLU A 66 12.68 -5.49 7.13
N LEU A 67 11.58 -5.45 6.39
CA LEU A 67 10.42 -6.32 6.62
C LEU A 67 10.75 -7.77 6.32
N GLN A 68 11.50 -8.04 5.23
CA GLN A 68 12.01 -9.36 4.91
C GLN A 68 12.85 -9.93 6.06
N GLY A 69 13.85 -9.19 6.57
CA GLY A 69 14.66 -9.64 7.68
C GLY A 69 13.86 -9.96 8.94
N ARG A 70 12.85 -9.14 9.27
CA ARG A 70 11.97 -9.42 10.42
C ARG A 70 11.13 -10.69 10.25
N LEU A 71 10.73 -11.03 9.04
CA LEU A 71 9.94 -12.23 8.76
C LEU A 71 10.81 -13.49 8.74
N GLU A 72 12.03 -13.40 8.19
CA GLU A 72 13.01 -14.49 8.26
C GLU A 72 13.32 -14.88 9.71
N ASP A 73 13.45 -13.90 10.60
CA ASP A 73 13.65 -14.13 12.05
C ASP A 73 12.43 -14.82 12.72
N LEU A 74 11.23 -14.65 12.20
CA LEU A 74 10.00 -15.17 12.80
C LEU A 74 9.52 -16.49 12.20
N SER A 75 9.69 -16.70 10.91
CA SER A 75 9.02 -17.79 10.16
C SER A 75 9.96 -18.76 9.45
N GLY A 76 11.27 -18.45 9.38
CA GLY A 76 12.25 -19.23 8.61
C GLY A 76 12.18 -19.00 7.09
N ASP A 77 13.10 -19.60 6.35
CA ASP A 77 13.50 -19.27 4.97
C ASP A 77 12.42 -19.33 3.87
N ASN A 78 11.17 -19.65 4.15
CA ASN A 78 10.23 -20.06 3.11
C ASN A 78 9.39 -18.90 2.49
N GLU A 79 9.49 -17.67 2.99
CA GLU A 79 8.67 -16.54 2.53
C GLU A 79 9.46 -15.39 1.87
N SER A 80 10.78 -15.52 1.75
CA SER A 80 11.67 -14.46 1.22
C SER A 80 11.40 -14.09 -0.25
N GLY A 81 11.01 -15.07 -1.08
CA GLY A 81 10.82 -14.86 -2.52
C GLY A 81 9.77 -13.80 -2.91
N ILE A 82 8.77 -13.55 -2.06
CA ILE A 82 7.74 -12.52 -2.32
C ILE A 82 8.36 -11.13 -2.23
N PHE A 83 9.25 -10.89 -1.27
CA PHE A 83 9.91 -9.61 -1.09
C PHE A 83 10.93 -9.34 -2.18
N GLU A 84 11.69 -10.35 -2.59
CA GLU A 84 12.61 -10.25 -3.72
C GLU A 84 11.89 -9.81 -5.00
N ALA A 85 10.74 -10.42 -5.30
CA ALA A 85 9.93 -10.03 -6.45
C ALA A 85 9.48 -8.56 -6.37
N HIS A 86 9.09 -8.06 -5.20
CA HIS A 86 8.71 -6.66 -5.01
C HIS A 86 9.91 -5.72 -5.18
N VAL A 87 11.08 -6.08 -4.65
CA VAL A 87 12.31 -5.29 -4.84
C VAL A 87 12.67 -5.23 -6.33
N MET A 88 12.63 -6.36 -7.05
CA MET A 88 12.88 -6.39 -8.49
C MET A 88 11.92 -5.48 -9.28
N MET A 89 10.64 -5.42 -8.88
CA MET A 89 9.68 -4.50 -9.51
C MET A 89 10.04 -3.02 -9.27
N LEU A 90 10.52 -2.67 -8.07
CA LEU A 90 10.96 -1.31 -7.77
C LEU A 90 12.27 -0.94 -8.48
N GLU A 91 13.07 -1.94 -8.87
CA GLU A 91 14.31 -1.78 -9.62
C GLU A 91 14.10 -1.80 -11.15
N ASP A 92 12.87 -2.03 -11.60
CA ASP A 92 12.57 -1.97 -13.03
C ASP A 92 12.77 -0.56 -13.56
N ARG A 93 13.93 -0.39 -14.21
CA ARG A 93 14.35 0.88 -14.76
C ARG A 93 13.35 1.43 -15.79
N SER A 94 12.69 0.54 -16.54
CA SER A 94 11.72 0.97 -17.55
C SER A 94 10.47 1.56 -16.90
N LEU A 95 10.04 1.00 -15.78
CA LEU A 95 8.92 1.52 -15.01
C LEU A 95 9.26 2.89 -14.39
N VAL A 96 10.44 2.98 -13.77
CA VAL A 96 10.91 4.23 -13.15
C VAL A 96 11.02 5.35 -14.20
N GLU A 97 11.66 5.09 -15.34
CA GLU A 97 11.80 6.06 -16.42
C GLU A 97 10.44 6.51 -16.99
N ARG A 98 9.48 5.60 -17.11
CA ARG A 98 8.11 5.94 -17.54
C ARG A 98 7.39 6.85 -16.57
N VAL A 99 7.54 6.62 -15.25
CA VAL A 99 6.95 7.50 -14.24
C VAL A 99 7.59 8.87 -14.29
N LEU A 100 8.92 8.96 -14.32
CA LEU A 100 9.66 10.23 -14.41
C LEU A 100 9.28 11.03 -15.67
N ALA A 101 9.18 10.36 -16.83
CA ALA A 101 8.74 10.98 -18.06
C ALA A 101 7.26 11.45 -17.98
N ALA A 102 6.41 10.69 -17.31
CA ALA A 102 5.01 11.07 -17.12
C ALA A 102 4.84 12.27 -16.17
N ILE A 103 5.64 12.37 -15.11
CA ILE A 103 5.68 13.56 -14.23
C ILE A 103 6.01 14.80 -15.07
N ALA A 104 7.06 14.74 -15.89
CA ALA A 104 7.50 15.85 -16.71
C ALA A 104 6.47 16.24 -17.79
N SER A 105 5.93 15.25 -18.52
CA SER A 105 5.05 15.50 -19.66
C SER A 105 3.62 15.89 -19.26
N ARG A 106 3.11 15.33 -18.18
CA ARG A 106 1.72 15.56 -17.72
C ARG A 106 1.63 16.61 -16.64
N ARG A 107 2.76 16.98 -16.03
CA ARG A 107 2.81 17.89 -14.87
C ARG A 107 1.83 17.47 -13.78
N GLN A 108 1.91 16.19 -13.41
CA GLN A 108 1.08 15.59 -12.37
C GLN A 108 1.95 15.00 -11.27
N ASN A 109 1.44 14.96 -10.06
CA ASN A 109 2.12 14.39 -8.92
C ASN A 109 2.42 12.88 -9.10
N ALA A 110 3.52 12.44 -8.52
CA ALA A 110 4.03 11.07 -8.65
C ALA A 110 3.03 10.02 -8.13
N ASP A 111 2.35 10.31 -7.03
CA ASP A 111 1.42 9.35 -6.39
C ASP A 111 0.25 8.99 -7.32
N GLY A 112 -0.34 10.00 -7.95
CA GLY A 112 -1.43 9.81 -8.92
C GLY A 112 -1.00 9.06 -10.16
N LEU A 113 0.20 9.34 -10.67
CA LEU A 113 0.77 8.69 -11.86
C LEU A 113 1.21 7.27 -11.59
N SER A 114 1.91 7.00 -10.49
CA SER A 114 2.38 5.67 -10.11
C SER A 114 1.22 4.69 -10.02
N ARG A 115 0.13 5.07 -9.36
CA ARG A 115 -1.07 4.26 -9.29
C ARG A 115 -1.63 3.93 -10.69
N ARG A 116 -1.70 4.92 -11.57
CA ARG A 116 -2.26 4.76 -12.92
C ARG A 116 -1.42 3.83 -13.79
N LEU A 117 -0.10 3.88 -13.65
CA LEU A 117 0.83 3.07 -14.42
C LEU A 117 0.94 1.63 -13.90
N ILE A 118 0.86 1.44 -12.57
CA ILE A 118 0.93 0.12 -11.93
C ILE A 118 -0.42 -0.60 -12.03
N SER A 119 -1.52 0.12 -11.82
CA SER A 119 -2.87 -0.48 -11.81
C SER A 119 -3.47 -0.69 -13.20
N GLY A 120 -2.80 -0.42 -14.31
CA GLY A 120 -3.25 -0.62 -15.70
C GLY A 120 -4.76 -0.91 -15.92
N PRO A 121 -5.33 -0.78 -17.07
CA PRO A 121 -6.77 -0.97 -17.28
C PRO A 121 -7.29 -2.39 -16.93
N THR A 122 -6.40 -3.36 -16.73
CA THR A 122 -6.75 -4.75 -16.43
C THR A 122 -6.91 -5.07 -14.94
N MET A 123 -6.39 -4.26 -14.02
CA MET A 123 -6.51 -4.52 -12.58
C MET A 123 -7.76 -3.88 -11.92
N THR A 124 -8.39 -2.93 -12.57
CA THR A 124 -9.58 -2.27 -12.00
C THR A 124 -10.80 -3.20 -11.99
N THR A 125 -10.82 -4.23 -12.85
CA THR A 125 -11.94 -5.18 -12.96
C THR A 125 -11.90 -6.27 -11.89
N SER A 126 -10.70 -6.61 -11.37
CA SER A 126 -10.57 -7.69 -10.38
C SER A 126 -10.85 -7.27 -8.93
N LEU A 127 -10.76 -5.97 -8.62
CA LEU A 127 -11.04 -5.45 -7.28
C LEU A 127 -12.52 -5.11 -7.06
N GLN A 128 -13.31 -5.04 -8.12
CA GLN A 128 -14.75 -4.77 -8.03
C GLN A 128 -15.60 -6.03 -7.78
N LEU A 129 -15.00 -7.23 -7.87
CA LEU A 129 -15.68 -8.52 -7.65
C LEU A 129 -15.60 -9.05 -6.20
N VAL A 130 -15.06 -8.29 -5.27
CA VAL A 130 -14.99 -8.64 -3.83
C VAL A 130 -15.89 -7.74 -2.97
N GLN A 131 -16.86 -7.05 -3.59
CA GLN A 131 -17.95 -6.37 -2.87
C GLN A 131 -19.29 -7.07 -3.16
N ILE A 132 -19.46 -8.24 -2.59
CA ILE A 132 -20.78 -8.81 -2.27
C ILE A 132 -20.71 -9.37 -0.86
#